data_6be49205d14d9294744559816ecb82b7
#
_entry.id   6be49205d14d9294744559816ecb82b7
#
_cell.length_a   1.000
_cell.length_b   1.000
_cell.length_c   1.000
_cell.angle_alpha   90.00
_cell.angle_beta   90.00
_cell.angle_gamma   90.00
#
_symmetry.space_group_name_H-M   'P 1'
#
loop_
_entity.id
_entity.type
_entity.pdbx_description
1 polymer ?
#
loop_
_entity_poly.entity_id
_entity_poly.type
_entity_poly.pdbx_seq_one_letter_code
_entity_poly.pdbx_strand_id
1 'polypeptide(L)'
;MTRPTINVTPLIDVLLVLLIIFMVVTPMRPSSFKAAIPAERRDTPTVLPHPDTLVLTVDRDGRLALNKESGLGTIDEPSALVARLGEIFAARIANGSLSENHADDAGRPFPDRIERTVFIKAPTTLEYGRVARVVDIAKMSGAFPISLQIDDLDNR
;
A
#
# COMPACT_ATOMS: atom_id res chain seq x y z
N MET A 1 8.38 72.12 -11.47
CA MET A 1 8.50 71.02 -10.47
C MET A 1 8.47 69.70 -11.21
N THR A 2 9.61 69.06 -11.43
CA THR A 2 9.74 67.74 -12.08
C THR A 2 9.51 66.66 -11.04
N ARG A 3 8.47 65.83 -11.24
CA ARG A 3 8.21 64.68 -10.39
C ARG A 3 9.19 63.58 -10.74
N PRO A 4 9.94 63.01 -9.78
CA PRO A 4 10.81 61.89 -10.05
C PRO A 4 9.97 60.68 -10.44
N THR A 5 10.20 60.12 -11.62
CA THR A 5 9.59 58.88 -12.06
C THR A 5 10.51 57.73 -11.63
N ILE A 6 10.02 56.87 -10.73
CA ILE A 6 10.75 55.66 -10.31
C ILE A 6 10.60 54.62 -11.43
N ASN A 7 11.73 54.18 -11.98
CA ASN A 7 11.73 53.11 -12.97
C ASN A 7 11.56 51.75 -12.21
N VAL A 8 10.36 51.15 -12.30
CA VAL A 8 10.03 49.89 -11.63
C VAL A 8 10.45 48.62 -12.40
N THR A 9 10.98 48.83 -13.63
CA THR A 9 11.36 47.69 -14.49
C THR A 9 12.37 46.74 -13.84
N PRO A 10 13.46 47.22 -13.16
CA PRO A 10 14.41 46.34 -12.49
C PRO A 10 13.76 45.54 -11.31
N LEU A 11 12.75 46.11 -10.65
CA LEU A 11 12.06 45.46 -9.55
C LEU A 11 11.18 44.33 -10.04
N ILE A 12 10.47 44.56 -11.15
CA ILE A 12 9.59 43.54 -11.77
C ILE A 12 10.44 42.36 -12.28
N ASP A 13 11.61 42.60 -12.86
CA ASP A 13 12.50 41.57 -13.37
C ASP A 13 12.95 40.63 -12.23
N VAL A 14 13.41 41.19 -11.11
CA VAL A 14 13.82 40.42 -9.93
C VAL A 14 12.64 39.59 -9.37
N LEU A 15 11.45 40.16 -9.30
CA LEU A 15 10.26 39.46 -8.82
C LEU A 15 9.87 38.31 -9.75
N LEU A 16 9.99 38.49 -11.07
CA LEU A 16 9.68 37.49 -12.07
C LEU A 16 10.68 36.32 -12.01
N VAL A 17 11.96 36.63 -11.88
CA VAL A 17 13.03 35.59 -11.70
C VAL A 17 12.80 34.82 -10.42
N LEU A 18 12.48 35.46 -9.29
CA LEU A 18 12.16 34.79 -8.03
C LEU A 18 10.94 33.88 -8.17
N LEU A 19 9.89 34.35 -8.87
CA LEU A 19 8.70 33.54 -9.12
C LEU A 19 9.02 32.26 -9.90
N ILE A 20 9.84 32.38 -10.96
CA ILE A 20 10.26 31.22 -11.76
C ILE A 20 11.12 30.26 -10.92
N ILE A 21 12.06 30.78 -10.11
CA ILE A 21 12.88 29.95 -9.23
C ILE A 21 12.00 29.20 -8.24
N PHE A 22 11.03 29.84 -7.59
CA PHE A 22 10.10 29.16 -6.68
C PHE A 22 9.26 28.11 -7.40
N MET A 23 8.84 28.35 -8.63
CA MET A 23 8.07 27.39 -9.42
C MET A 23 8.89 26.13 -9.76
N VAL A 24 10.20 26.30 -10.08
CA VAL A 24 11.10 25.19 -10.43
C VAL A 24 11.59 24.44 -9.20
N VAL A 25 11.80 25.15 -8.07
CA VAL A 25 12.31 24.57 -6.81
C VAL A 25 11.19 23.93 -5.97
N THR A 26 9.89 24.10 -6.31
CA THR A 26 8.85 23.36 -5.57
C THR A 26 9.11 21.85 -5.74
N PRO A 27 9.64 21.16 -4.71
CA PRO A 27 9.87 19.74 -4.83
C PRO A 27 8.51 19.08 -5.02
N MET A 28 8.31 18.41 -6.16
CA MET A 28 7.28 17.39 -6.25
C MET A 28 7.57 16.44 -5.09
N ARG A 29 6.74 16.46 -4.05
CA ARG A 29 6.84 15.44 -3.01
C ARG A 29 6.68 14.11 -3.73
N PRO A 30 7.73 13.29 -3.85
CA PRO A 30 7.51 11.94 -4.29
C PRO A 30 6.49 11.37 -3.30
N SER A 31 5.38 10.85 -3.78
CA SER A 31 4.51 10.03 -2.97
C SER A 31 5.41 8.92 -2.45
N SER A 32 5.94 9.10 -1.24
CA SER A 32 6.75 8.08 -0.61
C SER A 32 5.81 6.91 -0.38
N PHE A 33 5.92 5.93 -1.26
CA PHE A 33 5.46 4.59 -0.95
C PHE A 33 6.22 4.21 0.31
N LYS A 34 5.57 4.24 1.46
CA LYS A 34 6.07 3.56 2.64
C LYS A 34 5.93 2.07 2.34
N ALA A 35 6.87 1.52 1.57
CA ALA A 35 7.10 0.10 1.59
C ALA A 35 7.54 -0.19 3.02
N ALA A 36 6.68 -0.78 3.82
CA ALA A 36 7.07 -1.40 5.05
C ALA A 36 7.93 -2.60 4.64
N ILE A 37 9.24 -2.36 4.51
CA ILE A 37 10.21 -3.44 4.33
C ILE A 37 10.20 -4.17 5.67
N PRO A 38 9.82 -5.47 5.71
CA PRO A 38 9.97 -6.25 6.92
C PRO A 38 11.44 -6.17 7.34
N ALA A 39 11.71 -5.75 8.57
CA ALA A 39 13.05 -5.79 9.12
C ALA A 39 13.57 -7.23 8.96
N GLU A 40 14.84 -7.36 8.53
CA GLU A 40 15.56 -8.65 8.52
C GLU A 40 15.22 -9.46 9.77
N ARG A 41 14.99 -10.77 9.57
CA ARG A 41 14.74 -11.72 10.65
C ARG A 41 15.78 -11.52 11.75
N ARG A 42 15.45 -10.74 12.77
CA ARG A 42 15.98 -10.99 14.09
C ARG A 42 15.10 -12.11 14.64
N ASP A 43 15.73 -13.14 15.19
CA ASP A 43 15.08 -14.23 15.94
C ASP A 43 14.28 -13.60 17.12
N THR A 44 13.19 -12.98 16.81
CA THR A 44 12.26 -12.44 17.79
C THR A 44 11.21 -13.52 18.05
N PRO A 45 10.88 -13.76 19.32
CA PRO A 45 9.90 -14.78 19.67
C PRO A 45 8.61 -14.55 18.90
N THR A 46 8.06 -15.64 18.41
CA THR A 46 6.80 -15.72 17.67
C THR A 46 5.77 -14.72 18.19
N VAL A 47 5.75 -13.54 17.59
CA VAL A 47 4.62 -12.64 17.74
C VAL A 47 3.47 -13.37 17.09
N LEU A 48 2.51 -13.84 17.90
CA LEU A 48 1.30 -14.44 17.38
C LEU A 48 0.69 -13.45 16.39
N PRO A 49 0.44 -13.86 15.14
CA PRO A 49 -0.17 -12.97 14.17
C PRO A 49 -1.47 -12.45 14.77
N HIS A 50 -1.71 -11.14 14.67
CA HIS A 50 -2.98 -10.55 15.09
C HIS A 50 -4.12 -11.39 14.47
N PRO A 51 -5.20 -11.71 15.21
CA PRO A 51 -6.28 -12.57 14.73
C PRO A 51 -6.88 -12.09 13.40
N ASP A 52 -6.78 -10.81 13.12
CA ASP A 52 -7.26 -10.20 11.88
C ASP A 52 -6.22 -10.16 10.75
N THR A 53 -5.06 -10.77 10.94
CA THR A 53 -4.03 -10.80 9.88
C THR A 53 -4.48 -11.65 8.70
N LEU A 54 -4.50 -11.05 7.50
CA LEU A 54 -4.75 -11.77 6.26
C LEU A 54 -3.42 -12.09 5.58
N VAL A 55 -3.17 -13.39 5.37
CA VAL A 55 -1.96 -13.88 4.69
C VAL A 55 -2.39 -14.55 3.38
N LEU A 56 -2.12 -13.88 2.27
CA LEU A 56 -2.30 -14.42 0.93
C LEU A 56 -1.04 -15.16 0.50
N THR A 57 -1.12 -16.46 0.38
CA THR A 57 0.00 -17.30 -0.07
C THR A 57 -0.18 -17.65 -1.54
N VAL A 58 0.89 -17.53 -2.30
CA VAL A 58 0.96 -17.94 -3.70
C VAL A 58 1.93 -19.10 -3.79
N ASP A 59 1.55 -20.19 -4.42
CA ASP A 59 2.45 -21.30 -4.68
C ASP A 59 3.23 -21.14 -6.02
N ARG A 60 4.11 -22.08 -6.32
CA ARG A 60 4.91 -22.09 -7.56
C ARG A 60 4.05 -22.21 -8.82
N ASP A 61 2.93 -22.89 -8.71
CA ASP A 61 1.98 -23.09 -9.81
C ASP A 61 1.05 -21.85 -9.99
N GLY A 62 1.14 -20.88 -9.06
CA GLY A 62 0.31 -19.68 -9.07
C GLY A 62 -1.07 -19.88 -8.47
N ARG A 63 -1.25 -20.93 -7.66
CA ARG A 63 -2.48 -21.13 -6.90
C ARG A 63 -2.51 -20.17 -5.71
N LEU A 64 -3.71 -19.69 -5.40
CA LEU A 64 -3.95 -18.70 -4.35
C LEU A 64 -4.59 -19.37 -3.14
N ALA A 65 -4.05 -19.03 -1.96
CA ALA A 65 -4.60 -19.46 -0.68
C ALA A 65 -4.62 -18.27 0.29
N LEU A 66 -5.69 -18.11 1.06
CA LEU A 66 -5.86 -17.06 2.05
C LEU A 66 -5.84 -17.67 3.45
N ASN A 67 -4.85 -17.32 4.28
CA ASN A 67 -4.58 -17.94 5.57
C ASN A 67 -4.38 -19.47 5.42
N LYS A 68 -5.38 -20.27 5.84
CA LYS A 68 -5.39 -21.73 5.72
C LYS A 68 -6.42 -22.23 4.69
N GLU A 69 -7.14 -21.32 4.04
CA GLU A 69 -8.17 -21.63 3.05
C GLU A 69 -7.51 -21.74 1.68
N SER A 70 -7.47 -22.93 1.11
CA SER A 70 -6.95 -23.21 -0.24
C SER A 70 -8.08 -23.27 -1.26
N GLY A 71 -7.73 -23.27 -2.55
CA GLY A 71 -8.72 -23.38 -3.62
C GLY A 71 -9.41 -22.06 -4.00
N LEU A 72 -8.76 -20.93 -3.69
CA LEU A 72 -9.25 -19.59 -4.05
C LEU A 72 -8.90 -19.17 -5.48
N GLY A 73 -8.64 -20.14 -6.35
CA GLY A 73 -8.29 -19.90 -7.74
C GLY A 73 -6.79 -19.78 -7.98
N THR A 74 -6.46 -19.17 -9.09
CA THR A 74 -5.08 -18.95 -9.54
C THR A 74 -4.86 -17.47 -9.86
N ILE A 75 -3.60 -17.09 -10.11
CA ILE A 75 -3.24 -15.72 -10.52
C ILE A 75 -4.01 -15.30 -11.79
N ASP A 76 -4.28 -16.25 -12.69
CA ASP A 76 -4.98 -15.99 -13.94
C ASP A 76 -6.52 -15.99 -13.78
N GLU A 77 -7.03 -16.74 -12.79
CA GLU A 77 -8.46 -16.78 -12.42
C GLU A 77 -8.66 -16.49 -10.91
N PRO A 78 -8.56 -15.24 -10.48
CA PRO A 78 -8.59 -14.87 -9.06
C PRO A 78 -10.01 -14.61 -8.52
N SER A 79 -11.06 -14.89 -9.28
CA SER A 79 -12.44 -14.51 -8.96
C SER A 79 -12.90 -14.97 -7.57
N ALA A 80 -12.52 -16.20 -7.18
CA ALA A 80 -12.83 -16.73 -5.86
C ALA A 80 -12.11 -15.98 -4.74
N LEU A 81 -10.83 -15.62 -4.92
CA LEU A 81 -10.09 -14.82 -3.97
C LEU A 81 -10.70 -13.43 -3.81
N VAL A 82 -11.03 -12.76 -4.93
CA VAL A 82 -11.64 -11.42 -4.93
C VAL A 82 -12.96 -11.43 -4.18
N ALA A 83 -13.83 -12.41 -4.44
CA ALA A 83 -15.09 -12.58 -3.72
C ALA A 83 -14.85 -12.78 -2.21
N ARG A 84 -13.89 -13.63 -1.86
CA ARG A 84 -13.58 -13.94 -0.45
C ARG A 84 -13.03 -12.74 0.31
N LEU A 85 -12.12 -11.97 -0.28
CA LEU A 85 -11.62 -10.73 0.31
C LEU A 85 -12.74 -9.70 0.48
N GLY A 86 -13.63 -9.58 -0.50
CA GLY A 86 -14.79 -8.71 -0.43
C GLY A 86 -15.71 -9.05 0.74
N GLU A 87 -16.02 -10.34 0.95
CA GLU A 87 -16.80 -10.82 2.10
C GLU A 87 -16.14 -10.46 3.44
N ILE A 88 -14.83 -10.72 3.56
CA ILE A 88 -14.09 -10.43 4.78
C ILE A 88 -14.09 -8.93 5.08
N PHE A 89 -13.81 -8.09 4.08
CA PHE A 89 -13.80 -6.63 4.28
C PHE A 89 -15.19 -6.08 4.59
N ALA A 90 -16.25 -6.62 3.96
CA ALA A 90 -17.62 -6.25 4.28
C ALA A 90 -17.98 -6.64 5.72
N ALA A 91 -17.60 -7.83 6.17
CA ALA A 91 -17.80 -8.27 7.54
C ALA A 91 -17.04 -7.38 8.55
N ARG A 92 -15.80 -6.98 8.24
CA ARG A 92 -15.00 -6.08 9.08
C ARG A 92 -15.63 -4.68 9.19
N ILE A 93 -16.18 -4.16 8.09
CA ILE A 93 -16.93 -2.90 8.11
C ILE A 93 -18.15 -3.03 9.01
N ALA A 94 -18.91 -4.11 8.88
CA ALA A 94 -20.10 -4.34 9.68
C ALA A 94 -19.79 -4.50 11.17
N ASN A 95 -18.67 -5.14 11.51
CA ASN A 95 -18.22 -5.37 12.88
C ASN A 95 -17.41 -4.19 13.47
N GLY A 96 -17.08 -3.18 12.66
CA GLY A 96 -16.28 -2.04 13.11
C GLY A 96 -14.83 -2.40 13.48
N SER A 97 -14.23 -3.38 12.81
CA SER A 97 -12.84 -3.81 13.04
C SER A 97 -11.86 -2.73 12.56
N LEU A 98 -11.51 -1.78 13.44
CA LEU A 98 -10.62 -0.67 13.15
C LEU A 98 -9.16 -1.14 13.07
N SER A 99 -8.42 -0.53 12.16
CA SER A 99 -6.95 -0.69 12.09
C SER A 99 -6.28 0.01 13.27
N GLU A 100 -5.35 -0.66 13.94
CA GLU A 100 -4.57 -0.05 15.03
C GLU A 100 -3.88 1.25 14.62
N ASN A 101 -3.48 1.35 13.35
CA ASN A 101 -2.80 2.53 12.82
C ASN A 101 -3.73 3.73 12.57
N HIS A 102 -5.04 3.50 12.52
CA HIS A 102 -6.03 4.51 12.11
C HIS A 102 -7.25 4.56 13.04
N ALA A 103 -7.24 3.81 14.14
CA ALA A 103 -8.36 3.76 15.08
C ALA A 103 -8.70 5.14 15.63
N ASP A 104 -7.68 5.94 15.97
CA ASP A 104 -7.81 7.26 16.61
C ASP A 104 -7.90 8.43 15.60
N ASP A 105 -7.80 8.17 14.29
CA ASP A 105 -7.83 9.22 13.27
C ASP A 105 -9.27 9.63 12.94
N ALA A 106 -9.83 10.50 13.77
CA ALA A 106 -11.20 11.00 13.61
C ALA A 106 -11.41 11.82 12.31
N GLY A 107 -10.34 12.31 11.69
CA GLY A 107 -10.40 13.04 10.41
C GLY A 107 -10.59 12.14 9.20
N ARG A 108 -10.40 10.83 9.35
CA ARG A 108 -10.52 9.86 8.26
C ARG A 108 -11.93 9.24 8.24
N PRO A 109 -12.56 9.08 7.05
CA PRO A 109 -13.85 8.41 6.93
C PRO A 109 -13.82 7.00 7.54
N PHE A 110 -14.92 6.58 8.18
CA PHE A 110 -14.99 5.30 8.86
C PHE A 110 -14.56 4.09 8.01
N PRO A 111 -14.96 3.95 6.72
CA PRO A 111 -14.54 2.83 5.89
C PRO A 111 -13.02 2.75 5.67
N ASP A 112 -12.32 3.91 5.73
CA ASP A 112 -10.88 3.97 5.51
C ASP A 112 -10.07 3.71 6.79
N ARG A 113 -10.75 3.54 7.91
CA ARG A 113 -10.17 3.18 9.21
C ARG A 113 -10.23 1.68 9.50
N ILE A 114 -10.92 0.93 8.65
CA ILE A 114 -11.07 -0.52 8.81
C ILE A 114 -9.77 -1.25 8.46
N GLU A 115 -9.47 -2.32 9.23
CA GLU A 115 -8.29 -3.15 8.98
C GLU A 115 -8.43 -3.95 7.68
N ARG A 116 -7.61 -3.60 6.69
CA ARG A 116 -7.58 -4.23 5.35
C ARG A 116 -6.18 -4.63 4.93
N THR A 117 -5.27 -4.75 5.91
CA THR A 117 -3.88 -5.18 5.65
C THR A 117 -3.86 -6.62 5.15
N VAL A 118 -3.14 -6.82 4.05
CA VAL A 118 -2.89 -8.15 3.49
C VAL A 118 -1.38 -8.38 3.36
N PHE A 119 -0.91 -9.49 3.90
CA PHE A 119 0.46 -9.97 3.76
C PHE A 119 0.50 -10.97 2.63
N ILE A 120 1.25 -10.68 1.58
CA ILE A 120 1.45 -11.59 0.45
C ILE A 120 2.72 -12.38 0.67
N LYS A 121 2.62 -13.71 0.66
CA LYS A 121 3.76 -14.64 0.67
C LYS A 121 3.91 -15.26 -0.70
N ALA A 122 5.08 -15.09 -1.31
CA ALA A 122 5.40 -15.66 -2.60
C ALA A 122 6.77 -16.33 -2.58
N PRO A 123 6.96 -17.46 -3.30
CA PRO A 123 8.25 -18.12 -3.40
C PRO A 123 9.23 -17.26 -4.24
N THR A 124 10.53 -17.33 -3.92
CA THR A 124 11.59 -16.66 -4.68
C THR A 124 11.65 -17.10 -6.13
N THR A 125 11.16 -18.28 -6.43
CA THR A 125 11.13 -18.87 -7.79
C THR A 125 10.02 -18.32 -8.67
N LEU A 126 9.07 -17.59 -8.10
CA LEU A 126 7.96 -17.03 -8.87
C LEU A 126 8.42 -15.77 -9.62
N GLU A 127 8.09 -15.70 -10.90
CA GLU A 127 8.41 -14.56 -11.75
C GLU A 127 7.81 -13.26 -11.20
N TYR A 128 8.60 -12.18 -11.18
CA TYR A 128 8.18 -10.88 -10.64
C TYR A 128 6.87 -10.36 -11.23
N GLY A 129 6.65 -10.56 -12.54
CA GLY A 129 5.41 -10.15 -13.20
C GLY A 129 4.16 -10.83 -12.63
N ARG A 130 4.30 -12.09 -12.22
CA ARG A 130 3.22 -12.85 -11.56
C ARG A 130 2.97 -12.34 -10.15
N VAL A 131 4.03 -12.04 -9.39
CA VAL A 131 3.90 -11.42 -8.06
C VAL A 131 3.22 -10.05 -8.14
N ALA A 132 3.60 -9.23 -9.12
CA ALA A 132 2.98 -7.91 -9.33
C ALA A 132 1.47 -8.04 -9.61
N ARG A 133 1.05 -9.03 -10.41
CA ARG A 133 -0.38 -9.31 -10.63
C ARG A 133 -1.12 -9.65 -9.35
N VAL A 134 -0.52 -10.43 -8.45
CA VAL A 134 -1.14 -10.76 -7.16
C VAL A 134 -1.33 -9.51 -6.30
N VAL A 135 -0.34 -8.62 -6.28
CA VAL A 135 -0.44 -7.33 -5.60
C VAL A 135 -1.58 -6.49 -6.17
N ASP A 136 -1.72 -6.45 -7.49
CA ASP A 136 -2.79 -5.70 -8.15
C ASP A 136 -4.17 -6.30 -7.86
N ILE A 137 -4.31 -7.63 -7.87
CA ILE A 137 -5.55 -8.32 -7.49
C ILE A 137 -5.95 -7.95 -6.06
N ALA A 138 -5.00 -7.99 -5.11
CA ALA A 138 -5.27 -7.64 -3.73
C ALA A 138 -5.70 -6.16 -3.59
N LYS A 139 -5.03 -5.24 -4.29
CA LYS A 139 -5.40 -3.81 -4.32
C LYS A 139 -6.80 -3.59 -4.89
N MET A 140 -7.11 -4.22 -6.01
CA MET A 140 -8.43 -4.12 -6.64
C MET A 140 -9.54 -4.67 -5.74
N SER A 141 -9.23 -5.63 -4.87
CA SER A 141 -10.15 -6.15 -3.85
C SER A 141 -10.29 -5.21 -2.63
N GLY A 142 -9.58 -4.10 -2.58
CA GLY A 142 -9.65 -3.10 -1.51
C GLY A 142 -8.65 -3.33 -0.37
N ALA A 143 -7.66 -4.21 -0.53
CA ALA A 143 -6.60 -4.40 0.45
C ALA A 143 -5.67 -3.18 0.52
N PHE A 144 -5.44 -2.68 1.73
CA PHE A 144 -4.50 -1.59 2.01
C PHE A 144 -4.24 -1.50 3.54
N PRO A 145 -2.99 -1.42 3.97
CA PRO A 145 -1.75 -1.59 3.20
C PRO A 145 -1.49 -3.04 2.77
N ILE A 146 -0.57 -3.23 1.82
CA ILE A 146 -0.11 -4.54 1.38
C ILE A 146 1.37 -4.68 1.76
N SER A 147 1.71 -5.79 2.38
CA SER A 147 3.09 -6.19 2.67
C SER A 147 3.45 -7.41 1.84
N LEU A 148 4.64 -7.40 1.24
CA LEU A 148 5.14 -8.52 0.45
C LEU A 148 6.29 -9.20 1.19
N GLN A 149 6.15 -10.49 1.41
CA GLN A 149 7.18 -11.36 1.94
C GLN A 149 7.57 -12.37 0.85
N ILE A 150 8.81 -12.27 0.39
CA ILE A 150 9.39 -13.27 -0.53
C ILE A 150 10.18 -14.24 0.33
N ASP A 151 9.82 -15.51 0.29
CA ASP A 151 10.41 -16.53 1.13
C ASP A 151 10.65 -17.82 0.33
N ASP A 152 11.68 -18.59 0.71
CA ASP A 152 11.83 -19.94 0.21
C ASP A 152 10.80 -20.84 0.89
N LEU A 153 9.64 -20.99 0.25
CA LEU A 153 8.55 -21.85 0.76
C LEU A 153 8.90 -23.36 0.73
N ASP A 154 10.19 -23.67 0.50
CA ASP A 154 10.68 -25.04 0.28
C ASP A 154 11.05 -25.79 1.58
N ASN A 155 10.86 -25.20 2.74
CA ASN A 155 11.36 -25.79 3.98
C ASN A 155 10.23 -26.29 4.91
N ARG A 156 9.34 -27.17 4.34
CA ARG A 156 8.51 -28.09 5.14
C ARG A 156 8.17 -29.34 4.36
#